data_8f0723b8dd59b32e5ae81aef94cc4905
#
_entry.id   8f0723b8dd59b32e5ae81aef94cc4905
#
_cell.length_a   1.000
_cell.length_b   1.000
_cell.length_c   1.000
_cell.angle_alpha   90.00
_cell.angle_beta   90.00
_cell.angle_gamma   90.00
#
_symmetry.space_group_name_H-M   'P 1'
#
loop_
_entity.id
_entity.type
_entity.pdbx_description
1 polymer ?
#
loop_
_entity_poly.entity_id
_entity_poly.type
_entity_poly.pdbx_seq_one_letter_code
_entity_poly.pdbx_strand_id
1 'polypeptide(L)'
;FKKNNTQVVEDLVFFLKDNQVQAVNFGLEHSAIEDIKSQAEWNDTSRLVLINFLENYKTAYALERLDYLEAVFSDDALIIVGNKVPQKRKMEIQAEDMDLYNKKRLTKSEYIAHMRQVFDKQEFVNIHFEDASVKKTSRKNERYQILIKQIYSSATYADTGYLFLLADLTDPKNPIIHVRVWDEQKNNLMN
;
A
#
# COMPACT_ATOMS: atom_id res chain seq x y z
N PHE A 1 16.78 11.17 -4.57
CA PHE A 1 16.23 11.47 -5.91
C PHE A 1 15.72 12.90 -5.95
N LYS A 2 15.98 13.65 -7.02
CA LYS A 2 15.40 14.97 -7.27
C LYS A 2 14.54 14.90 -8.52
N LYS A 3 13.25 15.21 -8.40
CA LYS A 3 12.38 15.45 -9.55
C LYS A 3 11.53 16.70 -9.29
N ASN A 4 11.39 17.57 -10.27
CA ASN A 4 10.62 18.82 -10.18
C ASN A 4 10.94 19.66 -8.93
N ASN A 5 12.20 19.78 -8.55
CA ASN A 5 12.68 20.42 -7.33
C ASN A 5 12.25 19.76 -6.00
N THR A 6 11.57 18.64 -6.02
CA THR A 6 11.21 17.88 -4.81
C THR A 6 12.32 16.87 -4.51
N GLN A 7 12.89 16.96 -3.32
CA GLN A 7 13.85 15.97 -2.82
C GLN A 7 13.07 14.85 -2.14
N VAL A 8 13.24 13.62 -2.62
CA VAL A 8 12.71 12.41 -1.98
C VAL A 8 13.87 11.72 -1.26
N VAL A 9 13.70 11.48 0.03
CA VAL A 9 14.63 10.71 0.87
C VAL A 9 13.97 9.38 1.16
N GLU A 10 14.70 8.29 0.93
CA GLU A 10 14.24 6.93 1.15
C GLU A 10 15.23 6.18 2.01
N ASP A 11 14.73 5.46 2.99
CA ASP A 11 15.51 4.51 3.76
C ASP A 11 15.61 3.18 3.02
N LEU A 12 16.80 2.58 3.02
CA LEU A 12 17.03 1.27 2.42
C LEU A 12 17.35 0.25 3.51
N VAL A 13 16.60 -0.84 3.53
CA VAL A 13 16.78 -1.97 4.45
C VAL A 13 17.50 -3.09 3.71
N PHE A 14 18.69 -3.46 4.18
CA PHE A 14 19.50 -4.53 3.59
C PHE A 14 19.36 -5.81 4.42
N PHE A 15 18.99 -6.90 3.76
CA PHE A 15 18.96 -8.22 4.35
C PHE A 15 20.28 -8.94 4.02
N LEU A 16 21.05 -9.24 5.07
CA LEU A 16 22.36 -9.87 4.93
C LEU A 16 22.31 -11.33 5.37
N LYS A 17 22.94 -12.20 4.61
CA LYS A 17 23.26 -13.57 4.98
C LYS A 17 24.69 -13.88 4.58
N ASP A 18 25.47 -14.43 5.51
CA ASP A 18 26.88 -14.78 5.27
C ASP A 18 27.70 -13.60 4.70
N ASN A 19 27.48 -12.40 5.24
CA ASN A 19 28.09 -11.12 4.79
C ASN A 19 27.74 -10.71 3.34
N GLN A 20 26.73 -11.32 2.73
CA GLN A 20 26.25 -10.98 1.40
C GLN A 20 24.86 -10.39 1.45
N VAL A 21 24.61 -9.35 0.66
CA VAL A 21 23.27 -8.78 0.50
C VAL A 21 22.39 -9.78 -0.24
N GLN A 22 21.32 -10.23 0.41
CA GLN A 22 20.33 -11.15 -0.16
C GLN A 22 19.11 -10.43 -0.74
N ALA A 23 18.71 -9.34 -0.08
CA ALA A 23 17.59 -8.51 -0.53
C ALA A 23 17.77 -7.08 -0.08
N VAL A 24 17.11 -6.16 -0.78
CA VAL A 24 17.01 -4.75 -0.45
C VAL A 24 15.56 -4.36 -0.51
N ASN A 25 15.05 -3.71 0.54
CA ASN A 25 13.72 -3.13 0.58
C ASN A 25 13.80 -1.61 0.79
N PHE A 26 12.77 -0.91 0.33
CA PHE A 26 12.50 0.46 0.74
C PHE A 26 11.84 0.43 2.11
N GLY A 27 12.49 1.05 3.09
CA GLY A 27 12.03 1.10 4.46
C GLY A 27 10.73 1.90 4.60
N LEU A 28 9.98 1.60 5.66
CA LEU A 28 8.84 2.44 6.05
C LEU A 28 9.35 3.76 6.65
N GLU A 29 8.54 4.78 6.51
CA GLU A 29 8.74 6.06 7.15
C GLU A 29 8.73 5.90 8.68
N HIS A 30 9.57 6.68 9.35
CA HIS A 30 9.77 6.59 10.81
C HIS A 30 8.44 6.73 11.58
N SER A 31 7.56 7.63 11.15
CA SER A 31 6.23 7.81 11.75
C SER A 31 5.38 6.53 11.69
N ALA A 32 5.34 5.86 10.54
CA ALA A 32 4.59 4.62 10.38
C ALA A 32 5.17 3.49 11.27
N ILE A 33 6.50 3.41 11.41
CA ILE A 33 7.16 2.45 12.30
C ILE A 33 6.79 2.73 13.76
N GLU A 34 6.83 3.98 14.21
CA GLU A 34 6.47 4.35 15.59
C GLU A 34 4.99 4.09 15.88
N ASP A 35 4.10 4.37 14.92
CA ASP A 35 2.68 4.05 15.05
C ASP A 35 2.45 2.54 15.25
N ILE A 36 3.14 1.69 14.47
CA ILE A 36 3.06 0.23 14.61
C ILE A 36 3.64 -0.23 15.95
N LYS A 37 4.78 0.34 16.37
CA LYS A 37 5.43 0.00 17.64
C LYS A 37 4.64 0.44 18.86
N SER A 38 3.91 1.54 18.80
CA SER A 38 3.12 2.08 19.91
C SER A 38 1.90 1.24 20.26
N GLN A 39 1.52 0.29 19.40
CA GLN A 39 0.35 -0.56 19.62
C GLN A 39 0.67 -1.67 20.63
N ALA A 40 0.24 -1.45 21.89
CA ALA A 40 0.71 -2.16 23.08
C ALA A 40 0.36 -3.67 23.16
N GLU A 41 -0.63 -4.14 22.40
CA GLU A 41 -1.15 -5.51 22.51
C GLU A 41 -0.36 -6.58 21.73
N TRP A 42 0.71 -6.19 21.03
CA TRP A 42 1.43 -7.08 20.12
C TRP A 42 2.83 -7.41 20.60
N ASN A 43 3.27 -8.63 20.35
CA ASN A 43 4.66 -9.01 20.57
C ASN A 43 5.55 -8.44 19.43
N ASP A 44 6.86 -8.39 19.70
CA ASP A 44 7.83 -7.83 18.76
C ASP A 44 7.90 -8.61 17.44
N THR A 45 7.66 -9.92 17.48
CA THR A 45 7.63 -10.76 16.27
C THR A 45 6.49 -10.35 15.33
N SER A 46 5.27 -10.16 15.84
CA SER A 46 4.13 -9.71 15.04
C SER A 46 4.37 -8.32 14.44
N ARG A 47 5.01 -7.43 15.20
CA ARG A 47 5.39 -6.09 14.70
C ARG A 47 6.39 -6.16 13.55
N LEU A 48 7.43 -6.98 13.69
CA LEU A 48 8.44 -7.18 12.64
C LEU A 48 7.83 -7.80 11.38
N VAL A 49 6.95 -8.79 11.53
CA VAL A 49 6.26 -9.40 10.38
C VAL A 49 5.43 -8.37 9.63
N LEU A 50 4.70 -7.50 10.34
CA LEU A 50 3.90 -6.45 9.73
C LEU A 50 4.76 -5.39 9.04
N ILE A 51 5.83 -4.92 9.69
CA ILE A 51 6.77 -3.95 9.11
C ILE A 51 7.37 -4.54 7.83
N ASN A 52 7.90 -5.75 7.89
CA ASN A 52 8.48 -6.42 6.72
C ASN A 52 7.46 -6.59 5.57
N PHE A 53 6.21 -6.93 5.89
CA PHE A 53 5.15 -7.02 4.89
C PHE A 53 4.92 -5.68 4.18
N LEU A 54 4.78 -4.58 4.92
CA LEU A 54 4.54 -3.25 4.37
C LEU A 54 5.74 -2.74 3.57
N GLU A 55 6.97 -3.01 4.03
CA GLU A 55 8.20 -2.69 3.30
C GLU A 55 8.32 -3.47 1.99
N ASN A 56 8.01 -4.77 1.99
CA ASN A 56 7.96 -5.58 0.77
C ASN A 56 6.88 -5.07 -0.19
N TYR A 57 5.70 -4.71 0.33
CA TYR A 57 4.61 -4.17 -0.47
C TYR A 57 5.00 -2.83 -1.12
N LYS A 58 5.57 -1.88 -0.35
CA LYS A 58 6.12 -0.61 -0.85
C LYS A 58 7.19 -0.86 -1.92
N THR A 59 8.13 -1.74 -1.63
CA THR A 59 9.24 -2.10 -2.52
C THR A 59 8.76 -2.70 -3.84
N ALA A 60 7.68 -3.49 -3.81
CA ALA A 60 7.12 -4.10 -5.01
C ALA A 60 6.65 -3.06 -6.04
N TYR A 61 6.14 -1.92 -5.60
CA TYR A 61 5.80 -0.81 -6.50
C TYR A 61 7.05 -0.06 -6.98
N ALA A 62 7.97 0.23 -6.06
CA ALA A 62 9.18 1.00 -6.39
C ALA A 62 10.12 0.26 -7.36
N LEU A 63 10.16 -1.07 -7.28
CA LEU A 63 10.97 -1.95 -8.14
C LEU A 63 10.12 -2.66 -9.21
N GLU A 64 8.86 -2.27 -9.40
CA GLU A 64 7.96 -2.79 -10.45
C GLU A 64 7.80 -4.32 -10.40
N ARG A 65 7.83 -4.91 -9.19
CA ARG A 65 7.77 -6.37 -8.96
C ARG A 65 6.34 -6.88 -9.10
N LEU A 66 5.90 -7.03 -10.35
CA LEU A 66 4.56 -7.50 -10.68
C LEU A 66 4.29 -8.92 -10.19
N ASP A 67 5.32 -9.78 -10.19
CA ASP A 67 5.30 -11.13 -9.64
C ASP A 67 4.92 -11.18 -8.16
N TYR A 68 5.49 -10.27 -7.36
CA TYR A 68 5.13 -10.13 -5.96
C TYR A 68 3.68 -9.64 -5.79
N LEU A 69 3.28 -8.62 -6.56
CA LEU A 69 1.90 -8.12 -6.50
C LEU A 69 0.89 -9.20 -6.90
N GLU A 70 1.20 -10.03 -7.90
CA GLU A 70 0.35 -11.15 -8.28
C GLU A 70 0.26 -12.21 -7.18
N ALA A 71 1.37 -12.53 -6.52
CA ALA A 71 1.43 -13.52 -5.47
C ALA A 71 0.74 -13.07 -4.17
N VAL A 72 0.83 -11.77 -3.81
CA VAL A 72 0.35 -11.28 -2.53
C VAL A 72 -1.17 -11.09 -2.46
N PHE A 73 -1.87 -10.95 -3.59
CA PHE A 73 -3.33 -10.84 -3.60
C PHE A 73 -4.00 -12.21 -3.64
N SER A 74 -5.05 -12.39 -2.82
CA SER A 74 -5.97 -13.53 -2.95
C SER A 74 -6.66 -13.52 -4.33
N ASP A 75 -6.99 -14.67 -4.88
CA ASP A 75 -7.67 -14.76 -6.18
C ASP A 75 -9.07 -14.12 -6.15
N ASP A 76 -9.71 -14.12 -4.98
CA ASP A 76 -11.01 -13.51 -4.70
C ASP A 76 -10.90 -12.15 -3.99
N ALA A 77 -9.72 -11.52 -3.99
CA ALA A 77 -9.50 -10.26 -3.32
C ALA A 77 -10.48 -9.17 -3.76
N LEU A 78 -11.04 -8.45 -2.79
CA LEU A 78 -11.78 -7.22 -3.05
C LEU A 78 -10.80 -6.07 -3.25
N ILE A 79 -10.68 -5.59 -4.47
CA ILE A 79 -9.78 -4.49 -4.81
C ILE A 79 -10.61 -3.30 -5.29
N ILE A 80 -10.50 -2.18 -4.57
CA ILE A 80 -11.13 -0.92 -4.92
C ILE A 80 -10.04 0.13 -5.12
N VAL A 81 -10.00 0.71 -6.31
CA VAL A 81 -9.09 1.81 -6.66
C VAL A 81 -9.87 3.11 -6.78
N GLY A 82 -9.31 4.18 -6.24
CA GLY A 82 -9.82 5.53 -6.42
C GLY A 82 -9.32 6.10 -7.75
N ASN A 83 -10.17 6.88 -8.42
CA ASN A 83 -9.75 7.70 -9.55
C ASN A 83 -9.88 9.18 -9.15
N LYS A 84 -8.81 9.95 -9.35
CA LYS A 84 -8.88 11.40 -9.15
C LYS A 84 -9.78 12.01 -10.22
N VAL A 85 -10.95 12.53 -9.82
CA VAL A 85 -11.84 13.23 -10.77
C VAL A 85 -11.27 14.62 -11.03
N PRO A 86 -11.08 15.01 -12.31
CA PRO A 86 -10.68 16.36 -12.65
C PRO A 86 -11.63 17.39 -12.03
N GLN A 87 -11.08 18.47 -11.47
CA GLN A 87 -11.83 19.51 -10.76
C GLN A 87 -13.01 20.09 -11.57
N LYS A 88 -12.88 20.12 -12.90
CA LYS A 88 -13.93 20.57 -13.83
C LYS A 88 -15.16 19.64 -13.84
N ARG A 89 -14.98 18.34 -13.62
CA ARG A 89 -16.06 17.34 -13.50
C ARG A 89 -16.71 17.33 -12.12
N LYS A 90 -15.98 17.70 -11.07
CA LYS A 90 -16.53 17.81 -9.70
C LYS A 90 -17.64 18.85 -9.59
N MET A 91 -17.68 19.86 -10.47
CA MET A 91 -18.72 20.90 -10.50
C MET A 91 -20.01 20.45 -11.23
N GLU A 92 -19.94 19.41 -12.03
CA GLU A 92 -21.05 18.91 -12.88
C GLU A 92 -21.77 17.71 -12.28
N ILE A 93 -21.21 17.07 -11.25
CA ILE A 93 -21.71 15.83 -10.64
C ILE A 93 -22.31 16.17 -9.28
N GLN A 94 -23.53 15.69 -9.01
CA GLN A 94 -24.15 15.83 -7.68
C GLN A 94 -23.35 15.03 -6.64
N ALA A 95 -23.28 15.52 -5.39
CA ALA A 95 -22.43 14.96 -4.35
C ALA A 95 -22.65 13.45 -4.09
N GLU A 96 -23.88 12.97 -4.28
CA GLU A 96 -24.25 11.56 -4.10
C GLU A 96 -23.69 10.63 -5.21
N ASP A 97 -23.48 11.17 -6.41
CA ASP A 97 -22.88 10.42 -7.54
C ASP A 97 -21.35 10.47 -7.56
N MET A 98 -20.74 11.38 -6.81
CA MET A 98 -19.28 11.56 -6.80
C MET A 98 -18.53 10.34 -6.27
N ASP A 99 -19.07 9.63 -5.28
CA ASP A 99 -18.45 8.42 -4.71
C ASP A 99 -18.45 7.25 -5.71
N LEU A 100 -19.49 7.12 -6.53
CA LEU A 100 -19.59 6.08 -7.56
C LEU A 100 -18.60 6.29 -8.72
N TYR A 101 -18.33 7.55 -9.06
CA TYR A 101 -17.39 7.89 -10.15
C TYR A 101 -15.91 7.86 -9.71
N ASN A 102 -15.63 7.94 -8.41
CA ASN A 102 -14.28 7.97 -7.87
C ASN A 102 -13.71 6.58 -7.54
N LYS A 103 -14.56 5.56 -7.45
CA LYS A 103 -14.18 4.21 -7.03
C LYS A 103 -14.47 3.19 -8.13
N LYS A 104 -13.48 2.37 -8.44
CA LYS A 104 -13.62 1.24 -9.35
C LYS A 104 -13.25 -0.05 -8.63
N ARG A 105 -14.18 -1.01 -8.63
CA ARG A 105 -13.89 -2.37 -8.19
C ARG A 105 -13.20 -3.13 -9.32
N LEU A 106 -12.11 -3.79 -8.98
CA LEU A 106 -11.32 -4.62 -9.90
C LEU A 106 -11.20 -6.03 -9.33
N THR A 107 -11.15 -7.00 -10.20
CA THR A 107 -10.64 -8.33 -9.90
C THR A 107 -9.11 -8.29 -9.77
N LYS A 108 -8.51 -9.31 -9.16
CA LYS A 108 -7.05 -9.47 -9.10
C LYS A 108 -6.42 -9.34 -10.50
N SER A 109 -6.94 -10.08 -11.47
CA SER A 109 -6.41 -10.08 -12.84
C SER A 109 -6.48 -8.71 -13.51
N GLU A 110 -7.59 -7.98 -13.35
CA GLU A 110 -7.73 -6.61 -13.86
C GLU A 110 -6.75 -5.65 -13.17
N TYR A 111 -6.56 -5.80 -11.85
CA TYR A 111 -5.61 -4.98 -11.10
C TYR A 111 -4.17 -5.23 -11.55
N ILE A 112 -3.76 -6.48 -11.69
CA ILE A 112 -2.41 -6.84 -12.15
C ILE A 112 -2.18 -6.37 -13.60
N ALA A 113 -3.17 -6.53 -14.48
CA ALA A 113 -3.11 -5.99 -15.85
C ALA A 113 -2.97 -4.46 -15.87
N HIS A 114 -3.70 -3.78 -14.98
CA HIS A 114 -3.57 -2.33 -14.80
C HIS A 114 -2.17 -1.94 -14.30
N MET A 115 -1.65 -2.62 -13.28
CA MET A 115 -0.32 -2.33 -12.74
C MET A 115 0.78 -2.59 -13.75
N ARG A 116 0.66 -3.62 -14.59
CA ARG A 116 1.59 -3.86 -15.73
C ARG A 116 1.63 -2.64 -16.64
N GLN A 117 0.47 -2.11 -17.03
CA GLN A 117 0.42 -0.91 -17.88
C GLN A 117 0.98 0.34 -17.19
N VAL A 118 0.83 0.45 -15.87
CA VAL A 118 1.43 1.56 -15.10
C VAL A 118 2.94 1.44 -15.14
N PHE A 119 3.50 0.28 -14.84
CA PHE A 119 4.94 0.04 -14.82
C PHE A 119 5.57 0.21 -16.20
N ASP A 120 4.92 -0.29 -17.27
CA ASP A 120 5.40 -0.11 -18.65
C ASP A 120 5.45 1.37 -19.10
N LYS A 121 4.62 2.24 -18.51
CA LYS A 121 4.49 3.65 -18.93
C LYS A 121 5.20 4.65 -18.02
N GLN A 122 5.49 4.27 -16.79
CA GLN A 122 6.10 5.18 -15.81
C GLN A 122 7.61 4.88 -15.71
N GLU A 123 8.40 5.92 -15.67
CA GLU A 123 9.85 5.85 -15.47
C GLU A 123 10.19 5.41 -14.03
N PHE A 124 9.29 5.69 -13.09
CA PHE A 124 9.38 5.29 -11.69
C PHE A 124 8.00 5.33 -11.03
N VAL A 125 7.84 4.55 -10.00
CA VAL A 125 6.74 4.62 -9.02
C VAL A 125 7.35 4.70 -7.63
N ASN A 126 6.83 5.61 -6.81
CA ASN A 126 7.23 5.75 -5.42
C ASN A 126 6.00 5.83 -4.54
N ILE A 127 6.04 5.14 -3.39
CA ILE A 127 5.00 5.14 -2.38
C ILE A 127 5.63 5.46 -1.02
N HIS A 128 5.07 6.45 -0.32
CA HIS A 128 5.35 6.71 1.09
C HIS A 128 4.15 6.34 1.94
N PHE A 129 4.41 5.81 3.12
CA PHE A 129 3.41 5.43 4.10
C PHE A 129 3.57 6.22 5.40
N GLU A 130 2.51 6.91 5.81
CA GLU A 130 2.43 7.69 7.04
C GLU A 130 1.16 7.34 7.82
N ASP A 131 1.07 7.74 9.09
CA ASP A 131 -0.14 7.65 9.94
C ASP A 131 -0.75 6.23 9.94
N ALA A 132 0.04 5.22 10.28
CA ALA A 132 -0.39 3.83 10.28
C ALA A 132 -1.28 3.51 11.48
N SER A 133 -2.49 3.04 11.23
CA SER A 133 -3.39 2.47 12.24
C SER A 133 -3.63 1.00 11.91
N VAL A 134 -3.29 0.12 12.82
CA VAL A 134 -3.39 -1.31 12.59
C VAL A 134 -4.20 -1.98 13.69
N LYS A 135 -5.08 -2.90 13.30
CA LYS A 135 -5.92 -3.67 14.21
C LYS A 135 -5.86 -5.14 13.84
N LYS A 136 -5.48 -5.98 14.81
CA LYS A 136 -5.57 -7.42 14.65
C LYS A 136 -7.04 -7.85 14.72
N THR A 137 -7.51 -8.62 13.72
CA THR A 137 -8.93 -8.99 13.62
C THR A 137 -9.35 -10.02 14.68
N SER A 138 -8.38 -10.84 15.15
CA SER A 138 -8.60 -11.86 16.16
C SER A 138 -7.29 -12.18 16.87
N ARG A 139 -7.39 -12.57 18.14
CA ARG A 139 -6.22 -13.06 18.91
C ARG A 139 -5.70 -14.42 18.41
N LYS A 140 -6.50 -15.15 17.63
CA LYS A 140 -6.19 -16.52 17.19
C LYS A 140 -5.51 -16.62 15.83
N ASN A 141 -5.51 -15.56 15.05
CA ASN A 141 -4.90 -15.54 13.72
C ASN A 141 -4.08 -14.26 13.50
N GLU A 142 -3.16 -14.31 12.56
CA GLU A 142 -2.32 -13.18 12.19
C GLU A 142 -2.95 -12.37 11.02
N ARG A 143 -4.25 -12.04 11.16
CA ARG A 143 -4.97 -11.19 10.21
C ARG A 143 -5.08 -9.77 10.74
N TYR A 144 -4.71 -8.81 9.88
CA TYR A 144 -4.61 -7.41 10.23
C TYR A 144 -5.46 -6.54 9.32
N GLN A 145 -6.19 -5.62 9.91
CA GLN A 145 -6.74 -4.44 9.24
C GLN A 145 -5.71 -3.34 9.37
N ILE A 146 -5.23 -2.85 8.24
CA ILE A 146 -4.21 -1.82 8.16
C ILE A 146 -4.85 -0.63 7.46
N LEU A 147 -4.90 0.50 8.13
CA LEU A 147 -5.30 1.78 7.56
C LEU A 147 -4.08 2.70 7.61
N ILE A 148 -3.60 3.13 6.45
CA ILE A 148 -2.37 3.89 6.33
C ILE A 148 -2.52 5.01 5.31
N LYS A 149 -1.99 6.17 5.61
CA LYS A 149 -1.92 7.27 4.65
C LYS A 149 -0.88 6.93 3.60
N GLN A 150 -1.29 6.97 2.34
CA GLN A 150 -0.45 6.68 1.19
C GLN A 150 -0.22 7.96 0.38
N ILE A 151 1.04 8.28 0.14
CA ILE A 151 1.47 9.29 -0.82
C ILE A 151 2.07 8.54 -2.00
N TYR A 152 1.40 8.62 -3.15
CA TYR A 152 1.84 7.98 -4.38
C TYR A 152 2.41 9.02 -5.33
N SER A 153 3.53 8.71 -5.96
CA SER A 153 4.11 9.54 -7.01
C SER A 153 4.73 8.69 -8.11
N SER A 154 4.55 9.13 -9.34
CA SER A 154 5.17 8.56 -10.53
C SER A 154 5.66 9.67 -11.46
N ALA A 155 6.19 9.30 -12.62
CA ALA A 155 6.68 10.27 -13.60
C ALA A 155 5.64 11.32 -14.00
N THR A 156 4.37 10.94 -14.09
CA THR A 156 3.30 11.78 -14.66
C THR A 156 2.11 11.99 -13.74
N TYR A 157 2.07 11.30 -12.58
CA TYR A 157 0.91 11.32 -11.69
C TYR A 157 1.35 11.31 -10.22
N ALA A 158 0.60 12.03 -9.39
CA ALA A 158 0.75 11.98 -7.93
C ALA A 158 -0.60 12.13 -7.25
N ASP A 159 -0.79 11.38 -6.16
CA ASP A 159 -1.94 11.51 -5.27
C ASP A 159 -1.57 11.32 -3.81
N THR A 160 -2.49 11.69 -2.94
CA THR A 160 -2.42 11.43 -1.50
C THR A 160 -3.79 11.00 -1.04
N GLY A 161 -3.86 9.92 -0.31
CA GLY A 161 -5.09 9.36 0.22
C GLY A 161 -4.80 8.32 1.29
N TYR A 162 -5.76 7.46 1.53
CA TYR A 162 -5.69 6.42 2.54
C TYR A 162 -5.87 5.05 1.89
N LEU A 163 -5.01 4.15 2.29
CA LEU A 163 -5.04 2.75 1.88
C LEU A 163 -5.53 1.90 3.05
N PHE A 164 -6.59 1.13 2.82
CA PHE A 164 -7.03 0.08 3.71
C PHE A 164 -6.63 -1.28 3.15
N LEU A 165 -6.00 -2.10 3.98
CA LEU A 165 -5.68 -3.49 3.67
C LEU A 165 -6.26 -4.43 4.73
N LEU A 166 -6.85 -5.54 4.29
CA LEU A 166 -7.06 -6.71 5.13
C LEU A 166 -6.05 -7.77 4.71
N ALA A 167 -5.03 -7.97 5.52
CA ALA A 167 -3.92 -8.88 5.23
C ALA A 167 -3.89 -10.07 6.19
N ASP A 168 -3.66 -11.25 5.66
CA ASP A 168 -3.36 -12.48 6.41
C ASP A 168 -1.84 -12.71 6.37
N LEU A 169 -1.21 -12.62 7.54
CA LEU A 169 0.22 -12.80 7.74
C LEU A 169 0.53 -14.08 8.54
N THR A 170 -0.38 -15.04 8.54
CA THR A 170 -0.21 -16.33 9.24
C THR A 170 1.01 -17.08 8.71
N ASP A 171 1.27 -17.02 7.40
CA ASP A 171 2.54 -17.39 6.82
C ASP A 171 3.29 -16.12 6.37
N PRO A 172 4.29 -15.66 7.15
CA PRO A 172 5.03 -14.44 6.81
C PRO A 172 5.81 -14.50 5.50
N LYS A 173 6.05 -15.71 4.97
CA LYS A 173 6.73 -15.89 3.68
C LYS A 173 5.78 -15.77 2.49
N ASN A 174 4.49 -16.04 2.73
CA ASN A 174 3.43 -15.99 1.74
C ASN A 174 2.26 -15.15 2.28
N PRO A 175 2.45 -13.83 2.48
CA PRO A 175 1.38 -12.96 2.94
C PRO A 175 0.25 -12.87 1.91
N ILE A 176 -1.00 -12.76 2.37
CA ILE A 176 -2.17 -12.69 1.49
C ILE A 176 -3.00 -11.44 1.81
N ILE A 177 -3.27 -10.63 0.79
CA ILE A 177 -4.20 -9.50 0.87
C ILE A 177 -5.57 -9.95 0.37
N HIS A 178 -6.57 -9.90 1.24
CA HIS A 178 -7.97 -10.20 0.92
C HIS A 178 -8.77 -8.97 0.49
N VAL A 179 -8.42 -7.81 1.07
CA VAL A 179 -9.09 -6.54 0.74
C VAL A 179 -8.04 -5.45 0.56
N ARG A 180 -8.19 -4.69 -0.51
CA ARG A 180 -7.46 -3.46 -0.78
C ARG A 180 -8.44 -2.38 -1.20
N VAL A 181 -8.55 -1.32 -0.43
CA VAL A 181 -9.35 -0.15 -0.76
C VAL A 181 -8.50 1.11 -0.65
N TRP A 182 -8.56 1.95 -1.67
CA TRP A 182 -7.96 3.28 -1.62
C TRP A 182 -9.06 4.35 -1.70
N ASP A 183 -8.95 5.37 -0.87
CA ASP A 183 -9.84 6.52 -0.86
C ASP A 183 -9.09 7.82 -0.54
N GLU A 184 -9.51 8.92 -1.14
CA GLU A 184 -8.95 10.25 -0.86
C GLU A 184 -9.24 10.70 0.60
N GLN A 185 -10.32 10.19 1.21
CA GLN A 185 -10.77 10.55 2.55
C GLN A 185 -10.75 9.37 3.51
N LYS A 186 -10.11 9.56 4.67
CA LYS A 186 -10.00 8.55 5.73
C LYS A 186 -11.35 8.02 6.21
N ASN A 187 -12.32 8.93 6.37
CA ASN A 187 -13.62 8.60 6.96
C ASN A 187 -14.43 7.60 6.12
N ASN A 188 -14.21 7.55 4.81
CA ASN A 188 -14.89 6.61 3.92
C ASN A 188 -14.42 5.16 4.11
N LEU A 189 -13.30 4.95 4.80
CA LEU A 189 -12.70 3.64 5.08
C LEU A 189 -12.94 3.14 6.51
N MET A 190 -13.58 3.96 7.35
CA MET A 190 -13.77 3.67 8.78
C MET A 190 -15.20 3.24 9.14
N ASN A 191 -16.13 3.23 8.19
CA ASN A 191 -17.55 2.88 8.36
C ASN A 191 -17.85 1.43 8.02
#